data_6ed4342243905e1e78eac36feddfe933
#
_entry.id   6ed4342243905e1e78eac36feddfe933
#
_cell.length_a   1.000
_cell.length_b   1.000
_cell.length_c   1.000
_cell.angle_alpha   90.00
_cell.angle_beta   90.00
_cell.angle_gamma   90.00
#
_symmetry.space_group_name_H-M   'P 1'
#
loop_
_entity.id
_entity.type
_entity.pdbx_description
1 polymer ?
#
loop_
_entity_poly.entity_id
_entity_poly.type
_entity_poly.pdbx_seq_one_letter_code
_entity_poly.pdbx_strand_id
1 'polypeptide(L)'
;MPGAPRQPHLHASGIREFPLSAVDLMGRAVPVSGGGFFRFWPLSFTTWAVRKINREGRPYVFYMHPWETDTAEPRARGLTGLQGFQHYCNRRGTLGRFRHLLRRFEWCPVRDAEAADGESAG
;
A
#
# COMPACT_ATOMS: atom_id res chain seq x y z
N MET A 1 -2.57 -8.07 -13.97
CA MET A 1 -2.00 -8.21 -15.33
C MET A 1 -0.60 -8.81 -15.19
N PRO A 2 -0.29 -9.93 -15.83
CA PRO A 2 1.09 -10.45 -15.87
C PRO A 2 1.94 -9.47 -16.69
N GLY A 3 3.09 -9.06 -16.14
CA GLY A 3 4.05 -8.19 -16.85
C GLY A 3 3.95 -6.68 -16.57
N ALA A 4 3.03 -6.21 -15.71
CA ALA A 4 3.05 -4.80 -15.32
C ALA A 4 4.31 -4.46 -14.52
N PRO A 5 4.97 -3.32 -14.79
CA PRO A 5 6.12 -2.87 -14.02
C PRO A 5 5.80 -2.77 -12.53
N ARG A 6 6.74 -3.17 -11.67
CA ARG A 6 6.57 -3.09 -10.20
C ARG A 6 7.54 -2.10 -9.56
N GLN A 7 8.44 -1.57 -10.36
CA GLN A 7 9.35 -0.49 -9.98
C GLN A 7 8.74 0.85 -10.40
N PRO A 8 9.05 1.94 -9.71
CA PRO A 8 8.77 3.26 -10.23
C PRO A 8 9.32 3.42 -11.64
N HIS A 9 8.54 3.96 -12.55
CA HIS A 9 8.93 4.10 -13.95
C HIS A 9 8.33 5.34 -14.59
N LEU A 10 8.97 5.80 -15.67
CA LEU A 10 8.54 6.96 -16.42
C LEU A 10 7.79 6.49 -17.66
N HIS A 11 6.57 6.97 -17.86
CA HIS A 11 5.83 6.78 -19.10
C HIS A 11 6.40 7.65 -20.21
N ALA A 12 6.12 7.26 -21.47
CA ALA A 12 6.49 8.05 -22.64
C ALA A 12 5.91 9.47 -22.64
N SER A 13 4.82 9.69 -21.90
CA SER A 13 4.20 11.01 -21.68
C SER A 13 4.95 11.89 -20.67
N GLY A 14 6.04 11.42 -20.04
CA GLY A 14 6.77 12.14 -19.01
C GLY A 14 6.15 12.01 -17.61
N ILE A 15 5.08 11.23 -17.43
CA ILE A 15 4.46 10.98 -16.13
C ILE A 15 5.20 9.83 -15.44
N ARG A 16 5.63 10.05 -14.20
CA ARG A 16 6.21 8.98 -13.37
C ARG A 16 5.10 8.24 -12.63
N GLU A 17 5.12 6.93 -12.74
CA GLU A 17 4.21 6.05 -12.00
C GLU A 17 4.95 5.36 -10.86
N PHE A 18 4.29 5.36 -9.69
CA PHE A 18 4.66 4.55 -8.53
C PHE A 18 3.62 3.42 -8.40
N PRO A 19 3.92 2.21 -8.90
CA PRO A 19 2.97 1.12 -8.87
C PRO A 19 2.59 0.72 -7.44
N LEU A 20 1.32 0.39 -7.24
CA LEU A 20 0.85 -0.11 -5.95
C LEU A 20 1.57 -1.41 -5.58
N SER A 21 2.00 -1.51 -4.34
CA SER A 21 2.83 -2.61 -3.88
C SER A 21 2.09 -3.93 -3.86
N ALA A 22 2.73 -4.94 -4.44
CA ALA A 22 2.29 -6.33 -4.41
C ALA A 22 3.49 -7.24 -4.14
N VAL A 23 3.25 -8.36 -3.48
CA VAL A 23 4.23 -9.44 -3.27
C VAL A 23 3.89 -10.63 -4.14
N ASP A 24 4.92 -11.36 -4.58
CA ASP A 24 4.72 -12.64 -5.25
C ASP A 24 4.58 -13.76 -4.23
N LEU A 25 3.45 -14.45 -4.30
CA LEU A 25 3.19 -15.66 -3.56
C LEU A 25 2.78 -16.76 -4.52
N MET A 26 3.57 -17.83 -4.59
CA MET A 26 3.29 -19.00 -5.43
C MET A 26 2.98 -18.62 -6.90
N GLY A 27 3.75 -17.68 -7.46
CA GLY A 27 3.59 -17.22 -8.85
C GLY A 27 2.42 -16.27 -9.08
N ARG A 28 1.77 -15.78 -8.03
CA ARG A 28 0.68 -14.81 -8.12
C ARG A 28 1.03 -13.50 -7.42
N ALA A 29 0.69 -12.39 -8.05
CA ALA A 29 0.81 -11.08 -7.45
C ALA A 29 -0.32 -10.86 -6.44
N VAL A 30 0.04 -10.74 -5.16
CA VAL A 30 -0.89 -10.47 -4.05
C VAL A 30 -0.75 -9.01 -3.68
N PRO A 31 -1.81 -8.19 -3.83
CA PRO A 31 -1.76 -6.78 -3.44
C PRO A 31 -1.66 -6.67 -1.91
N VAL A 32 -0.75 -5.79 -1.48
CA VAL A 32 -0.47 -5.55 -0.05
C VAL A 32 -0.51 -4.06 0.30
N SER A 33 -0.81 -3.22 -0.68
CA SER A 33 -0.90 -1.77 -0.56
C SER A 33 -2.36 -1.32 -0.60
N GLY A 34 -2.60 -0.14 -0.05
CA GLY A 34 -3.93 0.46 0.05
C GLY A 34 -4.70 0.06 1.30
N GLY A 35 -5.54 0.98 1.77
CA GLY A 35 -6.21 0.85 3.06
C GLY A 35 -7.11 -0.38 3.17
N GLY A 36 -7.79 -0.79 2.10
CA GLY A 36 -8.62 -1.99 2.08
C GLY A 36 -7.81 -3.26 2.36
N PHE A 37 -6.71 -3.48 1.65
CA PHE A 37 -5.83 -4.62 1.87
C PHE A 37 -5.10 -4.53 3.21
N PHE A 38 -4.69 -3.32 3.61
CA PHE A 38 -4.08 -3.07 4.91
C PHE A 38 -4.99 -3.46 6.08
N ARG A 39 -6.29 -3.26 5.95
CA ARG A 39 -7.27 -3.65 6.96
C ARG A 39 -7.59 -5.14 6.92
N PHE A 40 -7.54 -5.74 5.73
CA PHE A 40 -7.85 -7.16 5.51
C PHE A 40 -6.71 -8.07 6.01
N TRP A 41 -5.47 -7.80 5.62
CA TRP A 41 -4.33 -8.64 5.98
C TRP A 41 -3.96 -8.49 7.46
N PRO A 42 -3.51 -9.57 8.13
CA PRO A 42 -2.88 -9.44 9.45
C PRO A 42 -1.68 -8.47 9.41
N LEU A 43 -1.48 -7.70 10.48
CA LEU A 43 -0.38 -6.72 10.55
C LEU A 43 1.01 -7.37 10.39
N SER A 44 1.16 -8.60 10.89
CA SER A 44 2.39 -9.40 10.70
C SER A 44 2.68 -9.68 9.23
N PHE A 45 1.64 -10.03 8.44
CA PHE A 45 1.77 -10.24 7.02
C PHE A 45 2.12 -8.94 6.28
N THR A 46 1.45 -7.83 6.59
CA THR A 46 1.79 -6.51 6.03
C THR A 46 3.24 -6.12 6.35
N THR A 47 3.66 -6.29 7.60
CA THR A 47 5.03 -6.00 8.03
C THR A 47 6.07 -6.86 7.29
N TRP A 48 5.77 -8.13 7.10
CA TRP A 48 6.60 -9.03 6.30
C TRP A 48 6.66 -8.59 4.83
N ALA A 49 5.52 -8.22 4.25
CA ALA A 49 5.44 -7.76 2.86
C ALA A 49 6.27 -6.49 2.62
N VAL A 50 6.20 -5.51 3.52
CA VAL A 50 7.03 -4.30 3.45
C VAL A 50 8.51 -4.67 3.45
N ARG A 51 8.95 -5.53 4.39
CA ARG A 51 10.34 -5.97 4.45
C ARG A 51 10.78 -6.72 3.19
N LYS A 52 9.91 -7.59 2.67
CA LYS A 52 10.20 -8.33 1.44
C LYS A 52 10.42 -7.40 0.26
N ILE A 53 9.50 -6.44 0.05
CA ILE A 53 9.56 -5.46 -1.03
C ILE A 53 10.82 -4.61 -0.92
N ASN A 54 11.14 -4.10 0.29
CA ASN A 54 12.34 -3.30 0.51
C ASN A 54 13.64 -4.10 0.27
N ARG A 55 13.67 -5.38 0.63
CA ARG A 55 14.83 -6.26 0.33
C ARG A 55 15.00 -6.53 -1.16
N GLU A 56 13.95 -6.41 -1.95
CA GLU A 56 13.99 -6.51 -3.41
C GLU A 56 14.43 -5.18 -4.07
N GLY A 57 14.83 -4.17 -3.27
CA GLY A 57 15.23 -2.85 -3.77
C GLY A 57 14.07 -2.04 -4.33
N ARG A 58 12.83 -2.34 -3.92
CA ARG A 58 11.63 -1.64 -4.36
C ARG A 58 11.05 -0.80 -3.23
N PRO A 59 10.57 0.43 -3.49
CA PRO A 59 9.82 1.17 -2.50
C PRO A 59 8.47 0.51 -2.23
N TYR A 60 8.07 0.46 -0.97
CA TYR A 60 6.70 0.09 -0.60
C TYR A 60 5.81 1.32 -0.70
N VAL A 61 4.93 1.33 -1.67
CA VAL A 61 3.97 2.42 -1.88
C VAL A 61 2.72 2.16 -1.07
N PHE A 62 2.38 3.07 -0.18
CA PHE A 62 1.19 2.99 0.67
C PHE A 62 0.25 4.17 0.40
N TYR A 63 -1.04 3.91 0.30
CA TYR A 63 -2.07 4.94 0.26
C TYR A 63 -3.25 4.55 1.14
N MET A 64 -3.96 5.54 1.62
CA MET A 64 -5.13 5.37 2.46
C MET A 64 -6.06 6.57 2.29
N HIS A 65 -7.35 6.32 2.31
CA HIS A 65 -8.35 7.38 2.31
C HIS A 65 -8.64 7.83 3.75
N PRO A 66 -8.90 9.13 4.00
CA PRO A 66 -9.19 9.64 5.34
C PRO A 66 -10.36 8.93 6.04
N TRP A 67 -11.42 8.57 5.30
CA TRP A 67 -12.57 7.87 5.85
C TRP A 67 -12.25 6.47 6.42
N GLU A 68 -11.14 5.87 6.01
CA GLU A 68 -10.71 4.56 6.50
C GLU A 68 -10.27 4.56 7.96
N THR A 69 -9.98 5.73 8.50
CA THR A 69 -9.68 5.94 9.92
C THR A 69 -10.84 6.57 10.69
N ASP A 70 -11.85 7.06 9.99
CA ASP A 70 -13.03 7.67 10.61
C ASP A 70 -14.05 6.60 11.01
N THR A 71 -14.15 6.34 12.29
CA THR A 71 -15.11 5.37 12.84
C THR A 71 -16.53 5.95 12.99
N ALA A 72 -16.68 7.27 12.84
CA ALA A 72 -17.96 7.97 12.96
C ALA A 72 -18.70 8.09 11.63
N GLU A 73 -18.03 7.78 10.49
CA GLU A 73 -18.67 7.82 9.19
C GLU A 73 -19.90 6.90 9.15
N PRO A 74 -21.07 7.41 8.71
CA PRO A 74 -22.29 6.61 8.59
C PRO A 74 -22.11 5.44 7.64
N ARG A 75 -22.75 4.32 7.96
CA ARG A 75 -22.73 3.16 7.05
C ARG A 75 -23.52 3.48 5.78
N ALA A 76 -22.87 3.35 4.64
CA ALA A 76 -23.52 3.52 3.34
C ALA A 76 -24.61 2.47 3.14
N ARG A 77 -25.80 2.90 2.73
CA ARG A 77 -26.89 2.00 2.38
C ARG A 77 -26.53 1.26 1.09
N GLY A 78 -26.81 -0.03 1.01
CA GLY A 78 -26.63 -0.82 -0.21
C GLY A 78 -25.30 -1.59 -0.31
N LEU A 79 -24.33 -1.37 0.57
CA LEU A 79 -23.14 -2.21 0.63
C LEU A 79 -23.44 -3.50 1.38
N THR A 80 -23.48 -4.63 0.64
CA THR A 80 -23.78 -5.96 1.21
C THR A 80 -22.65 -6.94 0.91
N GLY A 81 -22.63 -8.07 1.63
CA GLY A 81 -21.70 -9.16 1.40
C GLY A 81 -20.23 -8.75 1.47
N LEU A 82 -19.45 -9.19 0.50
CA LEU A 82 -18.00 -8.97 0.46
C LEU A 82 -17.63 -7.48 0.36
N GLN A 83 -18.40 -6.70 -0.38
CA GLN A 83 -18.16 -5.25 -0.52
C GLN A 83 -18.32 -4.53 0.82
N GLY A 84 -19.40 -4.83 1.55
CA GLY A 84 -19.63 -4.29 2.88
C GLY A 84 -18.53 -4.72 3.86
N PHE A 85 -18.13 -5.98 3.81
CA PHE A 85 -17.02 -6.46 4.63
C PHE A 85 -15.71 -5.72 4.34
N GLN A 86 -15.30 -5.62 3.09
CA GLN A 86 -14.06 -4.90 2.70
C GLN A 86 -14.11 -3.43 3.09
N HIS A 87 -15.27 -2.79 2.97
CA HIS A 87 -15.43 -1.38 3.33
C HIS A 87 -15.32 -1.13 4.83
N TYR A 88 -15.89 -2.01 5.66
CA TYR A 88 -16.00 -1.77 7.10
C TYR A 88 -15.04 -2.60 7.97
N CYS A 89 -14.35 -3.60 7.40
CA CYS A 89 -13.49 -4.47 8.19
C CYS A 89 -12.40 -3.65 8.89
N ASN A 90 -12.21 -3.94 10.17
CA ASN A 90 -11.10 -3.47 11.01
C ASN A 90 -10.83 -1.94 11.01
N ARG A 91 -11.82 -1.09 10.73
CA ARG A 91 -11.66 0.38 10.70
C ARG A 91 -11.16 0.93 12.04
N ARG A 92 -11.67 0.42 13.17
CA ARG A 92 -11.26 0.87 14.52
C ARG A 92 -9.77 0.63 14.80
N GLY A 93 -9.20 -0.44 14.26
CA GLY A 93 -7.78 -0.77 14.42
C GLY A 93 -6.84 -0.09 13.43
N THR A 94 -7.37 0.52 12.37
CA THR A 94 -6.58 1.02 11.24
C THR A 94 -5.53 2.04 11.66
N LEU A 95 -5.90 3.02 12.46
CA LEU A 95 -4.98 4.07 12.91
C LEU A 95 -3.84 3.53 13.78
N GLY A 96 -4.14 2.59 14.69
CA GLY A 96 -3.12 1.93 15.51
C GLY A 96 -2.14 1.11 14.68
N ARG A 97 -2.65 0.38 13.70
CA ARG A 97 -1.85 -0.40 12.74
C ARG A 97 -0.98 0.50 11.87
N PHE A 98 -1.52 1.62 11.40
CA PHE A 98 -0.79 2.61 10.61
C PHE A 98 0.35 3.24 11.42
N ARG A 99 0.08 3.67 12.66
CA ARG A 99 1.12 4.16 13.57
C ARG A 99 2.23 3.13 13.82
N HIS A 100 1.87 1.84 13.90
CA HIS A 100 2.86 0.77 14.03
C HIS A 100 3.79 0.72 12.82
N LEU A 101 3.27 0.78 11.59
CA LEU A 101 4.09 0.81 10.39
C LEU A 101 4.99 2.05 10.33
N LEU A 102 4.44 3.24 10.63
CA LEU A 102 5.20 4.48 10.64
C LEU A 102 6.39 4.47 11.60
N ARG A 103 6.25 3.80 12.75
CA ARG A 103 7.35 3.68 13.73
C ARG A 103 8.38 2.61 13.38
N ARG A 104 8.03 1.67 12.52
CA ARG A 104 8.86 0.50 12.24
C ARG A 104 9.70 0.61 10.99
N PHE A 105 9.32 1.47 10.07
CA PHE A 105 9.97 1.70 8.79
C PHE A 105 10.23 3.18 8.57
N GLU A 106 11.21 3.48 7.76
CA GLU A 106 11.45 4.84 7.27
C GLU A 106 10.48 5.14 6.12
N TRP A 107 9.96 6.36 6.13
CA TRP A 107 8.96 6.83 5.17
C TRP A 107 9.35 8.17 4.60
N CYS A 108 9.06 8.37 3.34
CA CYS A 108 9.18 9.66 2.68
C CYS A 108 7.94 9.97 1.84
N PRO A 109 7.61 11.22 1.60
CA PRO A 109 6.63 11.61 0.59
C PRO A 109 7.04 11.10 -0.79
N VAL A 110 6.05 10.81 -1.67
CA VAL A 110 6.32 10.31 -3.03
C VAL A 110 7.25 11.26 -3.81
N ARG A 111 7.09 12.58 -3.64
CA ARG A 111 7.96 13.58 -4.28
C ARG A 111 9.44 13.44 -3.90
N ASP A 112 9.74 13.01 -2.68
CA ASP A 112 11.11 12.88 -2.18
C ASP A 112 11.73 11.53 -2.60
N ALA A 113 10.90 10.53 -2.88
CA ALA A 113 11.34 9.25 -3.43
C ALA A 113 11.91 9.39 -4.86
N GLU A 114 11.50 10.41 -5.61
CA GLU A 114 12.05 10.72 -6.93
C GLU A 114 13.51 11.21 -6.88
N ALA A 115 13.87 11.92 -5.82
CA ALA A 115 15.22 12.45 -5.64
C ALA A 115 16.24 11.34 -5.36
N ALA A 116 15.85 10.29 -4.62
CA ALA A 116 16.72 9.19 -4.28
C ALA A 116 17.12 8.31 -5.48
N ASP A 117 16.22 8.17 -6.48
CA ASP A 117 16.51 7.42 -7.71
C ASP A 117 17.46 8.18 -8.66
N GLY A 118 17.51 9.50 -8.57
CA GLY A 118 18.37 10.35 -9.39
C GLY A 118 19.85 10.36 -8.94
N GLU A 119 20.12 10.12 -7.67
CA GLU A 119 21.49 10.10 -7.12
C GLU A 119 22.21 8.76 -7.36
N SER A 120 21.47 7.67 -7.61
CA SER A 120 22.07 6.35 -7.90
C SER A 120 22.45 6.15 -9.36
N ALA A 121 22.17 7.11 -10.25
CA ALA A 121 22.45 7.05 -11.68
C ALA A 121 23.61 7.97 -12.13
N GLY A 122 24.39 8.50 -11.17
CA GLY A 122 25.57 9.32 -11.41
C GLY A 122 26.87 8.56 -11.27
#